data_52f23a0375697721c2551e6067e1dfcf
#
_entry.id   52f23a0375697721c2551e6067e1dfcf
#
_cell.length_a   1.000
_cell.length_b   1.000
_cell.length_c   1.000
_cell.angle_alpha   90.00
_cell.angle_beta   90.00
_cell.angle_gamma   90.00
#
_symmetry.space_group_name_H-M   'P 1'
#
loop_
_entity.id
_entity.type
_entity.pdbx_description
1 polymer ?
#
loop_
_entity_poly.entity_id
_entity_poly.type
_entity_poly.pdbx_seq_one_letter_code
_entity_poly.pdbx_strand_id
1 'polypeptide(L)'
;MKHLIPYLQDDQKAADYLRQVRWPTGVTCPRCGSAAVERRERCDNGLQRFNCIPCAGRLGQQFAMFTDWTGSIFEESKLRPLDWLLVIGLWQLKLNATEIAAAADIQERTAQRCINLLDGGIYETYHLDPTRQLEHQVEADECYQSAGSKGLPRDVERHDRAPRQRGLQLRGRATAELGRPPLLGLVQRRDKADPDAPAAQVYLEVLENVRTATIKPIIAAKVKGGAQFFTDEYNIYHFTEANYDHRTVNHGAGEYARRDPDGTCVHCNTMEGIWSGLRNFLDHFRGISQRFLHLRVARYEFLHNHGHLYWHQTFEVALRCLFSTTGDYWRWMAHQHRRMPLTLCYR
;
A
#
# COMPACT_ATOMS: atom_id res chain seq x y z
N MET A 1 12.24 -7.16 -14.57
CA MET A 1 13.05 -8.33 -14.16
C MET A 1 14.46 -8.35 -14.77
N LYS A 2 14.68 -8.07 -16.08
CA LYS A 2 16.04 -8.09 -16.68
C LYS A 2 17.07 -7.28 -15.88
N HIS A 3 16.68 -6.16 -15.29
CA HIS A 3 17.55 -5.32 -14.45
C HIS A 3 18.11 -6.05 -13.22
N LEU A 4 17.40 -7.04 -12.68
CA LEU A 4 17.84 -7.79 -11.50
C LEU A 4 18.78 -8.95 -11.82
N ILE A 5 18.86 -9.40 -13.09
CA ILE A 5 19.65 -10.59 -13.47
C ILE A 5 21.09 -10.53 -12.94
N PRO A 6 21.84 -9.40 -13.04
CA PRO A 6 23.19 -9.32 -12.54
C PRO A 6 23.34 -9.56 -11.04
N TYR A 7 22.26 -9.28 -10.27
CA TYR A 7 22.23 -9.35 -8.80
C TYR A 7 21.65 -10.66 -8.28
N LEU A 8 20.99 -11.45 -9.15
CA LEU A 8 20.41 -12.76 -8.82
C LEU A 8 21.43 -13.91 -8.97
N GLN A 9 22.72 -13.62 -8.99
CA GLN A 9 23.79 -14.63 -9.15
C GLN A 9 24.25 -15.21 -7.82
N ASP A 10 24.33 -14.37 -6.78
CA ASP A 10 24.76 -14.75 -5.44
C ASP A 10 24.23 -13.75 -4.39
N ASP A 11 24.25 -14.18 -3.13
CA ASP A 11 23.75 -13.38 -2.01
C ASP A 11 24.57 -12.09 -1.78
N GLN A 12 25.85 -12.10 -2.10
CA GLN A 12 26.71 -10.93 -1.92
C GLN A 12 26.34 -9.83 -2.90
N LYS A 13 26.14 -10.16 -4.20
CA LYS A 13 25.69 -9.20 -5.21
C LYS A 13 24.31 -8.66 -4.90
N ALA A 14 23.40 -9.54 -4.45
CA ALA A 14 22.08 -9.16 -4.01
C ALA A 14 22.15 -8.17 -2.83
N ALA A 15 22.94 -8.46 -1.80
CA ALA A 15 23.12 -7.59 -0.64
C ALA A 15 23.77 -6.24 -1.02
N ASP A 16 24.75 -6.25 -1.93
CA ASP A 16 25.41 -5.03 -2.40
C ASP A 16 24.44 -4.11 -3.17
N TYR A 17 23.57 -4.67 -4.00
CA TYR A 17 22.52 -3.91 -4.68
C TYR A 17 21.51 -3.31 -3.69
N LEU A 18 20.99 -4.12 -2.76
CA LEU A 18 20.05 -3.67 -1.74
C LEU A 18 20.65 -2.54 -0.89
N ARG A 19 21.93 -2.64 -0.52
CA ARG A 19 22.67 -1.60 0.20
C ARG A 19 22.77 -0.31 -0.61
N GLN A 20 23.09 -0.40 -1.90
CA GLN A 20 23.18 0.77 -2.78
C GLN A 20 21.84 1.50 -2.89
N VAL A 21 20.72 0.77 -2.97
CA VAL A 21 19.38 1.38 -2.99
C VAL A 21 19.04 2.02 -1.63
N ARG A 22 19.42 1.36 -0.52
CA ARG A 22 19.18 1.86 0.83
C ARG A 22 19.99 3.13 1.13
N TRP A 23 21.25 3.15 0.74
CA TRP A 23 22.20 4.23 1.05
C TRP A 23 22.93 4.70 -0.22
N PRO A 24 22.25 5.42 -1.12
CA PRO A 24 22.82 5.83 -2.41
C PRO A 24 24.02 6.81 -2.26
N THR A 25 24.07 7.55 -1.15
CA THR A 25 25.11 8.55 -0.86
C THR A 25 26.13 8.08 0.19
N GLY A 26 26.06 6.82 0.61
CA GLY A 26 26.94 6.24 1.62
C GLY A 26 26.20 5.76 2.86
N VAL A 27 26.73 4.73 3.50
CA VAL A 27 26.14 4.06 4.64
C VAL A 27 26.04 4.98 5.85
N THR A 28 24.87 5.06 6.46
CA THR A 28 24.62 5.75 7.73
C THR A 28 24.07 4.80 8.77
N CYS A 29 24.36 5.05 10.02
CA CYS A 29 23.84 4.25 11.13
C CYS A 29 22.32 4.39 11.25
N PRO A 30 21.54 3.30 11.19
CA PRO A 30 20.08 3.36 11.27
C PRO A 30 19.55 3.79 12.65
N ARG A 31 20.40 3.83 13.69
CA ARG A 31 20.02 4.24 15.04
C ARG A 31 20.27 5.71 15.34
N CYS A 32 21.32 6.31 14.78
CA CYS A 32 21.70 7.69 15.09
C CYS A 32 21.96 8.58 13.87
N GLY A 33 21.81 8.06 12.65
CA GLY A 33 22.02 8.80 11.40
C GLY A 33 23.48 9.12 11.05
N SER A 34 24.46 8.79 11.92
CA SER A 34 25.86 9.14 11.69
C SER A 34 26.47 8.40 10.51
N ALA A 35 27.24 9.12 9.68
CA ALA A 35 28.05 8.53 8.62
C ALA A 35 29.43 8.02 9.12
N ALA A 36 29.77 8.26 10.40
CA ALA A 36 31.00 7.74 11.00
C ALA A 36 30.84 6.27 11.35
N VAL A 37 30.93 5.42 10.32
CA VAL A 37 30.76 3.98 10.42
C VAL A 37 31.99 3.26 9.85
N GLU A 38 32.40 2.19 10.51
CA GLU A 38 33.47 1.32 10.06
C GLU A 38 32.87 0.04 9.46
N ARG A 39 33.37 -0.35 8.31
CA ARG A 39 33.04 -1.63 7.69
C ARG A 39 33.72 -2.77 8.45
N ARG A 40 32.96 -3.83 8.72
CA ARG A 40 33.44 -5.06 9.39
C ARG A 40 33.32 -6.24 8.43
N GLU A 41 33.68 -7.42 8.90
CA GLU A 41 33.55 -8.66 8.16
C GLU A 41 32.08 -8.92 7.74
N ARG A 42 31.88 -9.54 6.58
CA ARG A 42 30.56 -9.93 6.09
C ARG A 42 29.97 -11.08 6.93
N CYS A 43 28.64 -11.13 6.95
CA CYS A 43 27.92 -12.30 7.41
C CYS A 43 27.97 -13.42 6.35
N ASP A 44 27.78 -14.68 6.78
CA ASP A 44 27.73 -15.84 5.89
C ASP A 44 26.64 -15.75 4.81
N ASN A 45 25.57 -15.03 5.09
CA ASN A 45 24.47 -14.77 4.16
C ASN A 45 24.74 -13.57 3.21
N GLY A 46 25.95 -13.07 3.08
CA GLY A 46 26.33 -12.01 2.20
C GLY A 46 26.10 -10.58 2.71
N LEU A 47 25.36 -10.39 3.82
CA LEU A 47 25.13 -9.06 4.39
C LEU A 47 26.41 -8.45 4.95
N GLN A 48 26.57 -7.16 4.75
CA GLN A 48 27.70 -6.42 5.30
C GLN A 48 27.42 -5.98 6.74
N ARG A 49 28.39 -6.20 7.63
CA ARG A 49 28.39 -5.63 8.99
C ARG A 49 29.11 -4.30 9.02
N PHE A 50 28.61 -3.44 9.89
CA PHE A 50 29.18 -2.13 10.18
C PHE A 50 29.22 -1.90 11.70
N ASN A 51 30.16 -1.05 12.14
CA ASN A 51 30.26 -0.54 13.50
C ASN A 51 30.06 0.98 13.47
N CYS A 52 29.12 1.50 14.25
CA CYS A 52 28.89 2.93 14.39
C CYS A 52 29.76 3.51 15.50
N ILE A 53 30.69 4.39 15.18
CA ILE A 53 31.62 4.99 16.15
C ILE A 53 30.88 5.76 17.25
N PRO A 54 29.93 6.69 16.95
CA PRO A 54 29.20 7.39 18.01
C PRO A 54 28.33 6.48 18.90
N CYS A 55 27.74 5.41 18.34
CA CYS A 55 26.96 4.47 19.16
C CYS A 55 27.86 3.63 20.06
N ALA A 56 29.06 3.24 19.59
CA ALA A 56 30.03 2.52 20.42
C ALA A 56 30.44 3.31 21.66
N GLY A 57 30.66 4.61 21.50
CA GLY A 57 31.01 5.49 22.64
C GLY A 57 29.85 5.75 23.62
N ARG A 58 28.60 5.78 23.14
CA ARG A 58 27.42 6.10 23.97
C ARG A 58 26.71 4.90 24.58
N LEU A 59 26.61 3.80 23.84
CA LEU A 59 25.76 2.67 24.18
C LEU A 59 26.56 1.37 24.44
N GLY A 60 27.87 1.39 24.18
CA GLY A 60 28.73 0.22 24.20
C GLY A 60 28.80 -0.52 22.86
N GLN A 61 29.89 -1.30 22.68
CA GLN A 61 30.23 -1.98 21.42
C GLN A 61 29.12 -2.89 20.89
N GLN A 62 28.42 -3.59 21.77
CA GLN A 62 27.37 -4.54 21.41
C GLN A 62 26.17 -3.86 20.73
N PHE A 63 25.89 -2.58 21.00
CA PHE A 63 24.80 -1.81 20.40
C PHE A 63 25.27 -0.95 19.23
N ALA A 64 26.56 -0.94 18.92
CA ALA A 64 27.12 -0.18 17.81
C ALA A 64 27.08 -0.97 16.49
N MET A 65 27.00 -2.30 16.55
CA MET A 65 26.96 -3.15 15.39
C MET A 65 25.60 -3.12 14.70
N PHE A 66 25.63 -3.08 13.36
CA PHE A 66 24.44 -3.19 12.52
C PHE A 66 24.80 -3.84 11.18
N THR A 67 23.79 -4.25 10.42
CA THR A 67 23.93 -4.84 9.10
C THR A 67 23.12 -4.06 8.07
N ASP A 68 23.21 -4.47 6.81
CA ASP A 68 22.39 -3.93 5.73
C ASP A 68 20.87 -3.96 6.03
N TRP A 69 20.40 -4.80 6.95
CA TRP A 69 18.99 -4.98 7.25
C TRP A 69 18.52 -4.33 8.56
N THR A 70 19.45 -3.95 9.43
CA THR A 70 19.11 -3.37 10.73
C THR A 70 18.24 -2.12 10.57
N GLY A 71 17.14 -2.04 11.32
CA GLY A 71 16.18 -0.93 11.27
C GLY A 71 15.32 -0.91 10.00
N SER A 72 15.10 -2.06 9.36
CA SER A 72 14.19 -2.23 8.23
C SER A 72 13.26 -3.41 8.44
N ILE A 73 12.28 -3.60 7.54
CA ILE A 73 11.38 -4.76 7.59
C ILE A 73 12.13 -6.10 7.48
N PHE A 74 13.34 -6.09 6.99
CA PHE A 74 14.16 -7.29 6.77
C PHE A 74 14.95 -7.73 8.00
N GLU A 75 15.02 -6.94 9.08
CA GLU A 75 15.95 -7.13 10.21
C GLU A 75 15.92 -8.52 10.82
N GLU A 76 14.76 -9.12 11.00
CA GLU A 76 14.61 -10.45 11.60
C GLU A 76 14.39 -11.57 10.57
N SER A 77 14.61 -11.27 9.29
CA SER A 77 14.37 -12.24 8.23
C SER A 77 15.43 -13.33 8.21
N LYS A 78 14.97 -14.56 7.98
CA LYS A 78 15.81 -15.72 7.70
C LYS A 78 16.03 -15.97 6.21
N LEU A 79 15.30 -15.25 5.35
CA LEU A 79 15.51 -15.32 3.90
C LEU A 79 16.80 -14.61 3.54
N ARG A 80 17.49 -15.13 2.55
CA ARG A 80 18.73 -14.56 2.03
C ARG A 80 18.45 -13.31 1.19
N PRO A 81 19.45 -12.45 0.96
CA PRO A 81 19.30 -11.26 0.12
C PRO A 81 18.79 -11.57 -1.29
N LEU A 82 19.27 -12.65 -1.89
CA LEU A 82 18.83 -13.10 -3.20
C LEU A 82 17.35 -13.49 -3.21
N ASP A 83 16.92 -14.25 -2.21
CA ASP A 83 15.51 -14.68 -2.08
C ASP A 83 14.59 -13.46 -1.95
N TRP A 84 15.01 -12.43 -1.18
CA TRP A 84 14.25 -11.19 -1.06
C TRP A 84 14.15 -10.40 -2.36
N LEU A 85 15.25 -10.28 -3.13
CA LEU A 85 15.18 -9.63 -4.45
C LEU A 85 14.17 -10.31 -5.36
N LEU A 86 14.18 -11.65 -5.37
CA LEU A 86 13.27 -12.44 -6.17
C LEU A 86 11.82 -12.25 -5.70
N VAL A 87 11.57 -12.39 -4.39
CA VAL A 87 10.23 -12.22 -3.78
C VAL A 87 9.65 -10.83 -4.06
N ILE A 88 10.44 -9.75 -3.90
CA ILE A 88 9.98 -8.39 -4.15
C ILE A 88 9.69 -8.19 -5.65
N GLY A 89 10.54 -8.74 -6.54
CA GLY A 89 10.32 -8.69 -7.98
C GLY A 89 9.01 -9.38 -8.40
N LEU A 90 8.75 -10.56 -7.85
CA LEU A 90 7.52 -11.33 -8.11
C LEU A 90 6.29 -10.65 -7.47
N TRP A 91 6.45 -10.05 -6.29
CA TRP A 91 5.43 -9.24 -5.64
C TRP A 91 5.03 -8.04 -6.51
N GLN A 92 5.98 -7.32 -7.09
CA GLN A 92 5.69 -6.21 -8.00
C GLN A 92 4.95 -6.66 -9.26
N LEU A 93 5.17 -7.89 -9.74
CA LEU A 93 4.41 -8.51 -10.83
C LEU A 93 2.99 -8.93 -10.42
N LYS A 94 2.55 -8.58 -9.20
CA LYS A 94 1.22 -8.86 -8.65
C LYS A 94 0.92 -10.34 -8.39
N LEU A 95 1.95 -11.21 -8.34
CA LEU A 95 1.77 -12.63 -8.08
C LEU A 95 1.24 -12.89 -6.66
N ASN A 96 0.47 -13.97 -6.51
CA ASN A 96 -0.04 -14.45 -5.22
C ASN A 96 0.98 -15.34 -4.50
N ALA A 97 0.65 -15.77 -3.27
CA ALA A 97 1.59 -16.52 -2.43
C ALA A 97 2.00 -17.88 -3.01
N THR A 98 1.07 -18.60 -3.66
CA THR A 98 1.34 -19.89 -4.29
C THR A 98 2.31 -19.74 -5.46
N GLU A 99 2.11 -18.72 -6.29
CA GLU A 99 2.96 -18.43 -7.45
C GLU A 99 4.37 -17.96 -7.03
N ILE A 100 4.44 -17.07 -6.02
CA ILE A 100 5.73 -16.63 -5.46
C ILE A 100 6.47 -17.82 -4.84
N ALA A 101 5.77 -18.67 -4.08
CA ALA A 101 6.36 -19.85 -3.46
C ALA A 101 6.98 -20.80 -4.50
N ALA A 102 6.24 -21.06 -5.58
CA ALA A 102 6.72 -21.92 -6.67
C ALA A 102 7.90 -21.30 -7.44
N ALA A 103 7.88 -19.97 -7.68
CA ALA A 103 8.93 -19.30 -8.45
C ALA A 103 10.21 -19.01 -7.64
N ALA A 104 10.11 -18.88 -6.32
CA ALA A 104 11.23 -18.58 -5.42
C ALA A 104 11.74 -19.81 -4.65
N ASP A 105 11.15 -21.00 -4.88
CA ASP A 105 11.45 -22.25 -4.18
C ASP A 105 11.39 -22.11 -2.64
N ILE A 106 10.32 -21.47 -2.15
CA ILE A 106 10.04 -21.28 -0.73
C ILE A 106 8.67 -21.84 -0.36
N GLN A 107 8.43 -22.08 0.91
CA GLN A 107 7.12 -22.52 1.37
C GLN A 107 6.05 -21.43 1.16
N GLU A 108 4.82 -21.83 0.78
CA GLU A 108 3.70 -20.89 0.55
C GLU A 108 3.41 -20.02 1.80
N ARG A 109 3.52 -20.61 3.00
CA ARG A 109 3.37 -19.86 4.25
C ARG A 109 4.44 -18.77 4.41
N THR A 110 5.66 -19.02 3.97
CA THR A 110 6.76 -18.04 3.94
C THR A 110 6.45 -16.94 2.93
N ALA A 111 6.07 -17.29 1.70
CA ALA A 111 5.66 -16.34 0.67
C ALA A 111 4.50 -15.45 1.13
N GLN A 112 3.47 -16.04 1.78
CA GLN A 112 2.35 -15.28 2.34
C GLN A 112 2.79 -14.30 3.43
N ARG A 113 3.72 -14.71 4.30
CA ARG A 113 4.31 -13.82 5.33
C ARG A 113 5.09 -12.68 4.69
N CYS A 114 5.90 -12.97 3.67
CA CYS A 114 6.64 -11.94 2.93
C CYS A 114 5.69 -10.93 2.27
N ILE A 115 4.66 -11.39 1.55
CA ILE A 115 3.66 -10.52 0.94
C ILE A 115 3.01 -9.61 2.00
N ASN A 116 2.61 -10.15 3.13
CA ASN A 116 1.98 -9.36 4.19
C ASN A 116 2.93 -8.33 4.79
N LEU A 117 4.20 -8.67 4.94
CA LEU A 117 5.23 -7.75 5.43
C LEU A 117 5.51 -6.63 4.40
N LEU A 118 5.63 -6.97 3.12
CA LEU A 118 5.82 -6.00 2.04
C LEU A 118 4.63 -5.04 1.93
N ASP A 119 3.42 -5.59 1.88
CA ASP A 119 2.19 -4.79 1.80
C ASP A 119 2.02 -3.91 3.05
N GLY A 120 2.39 -4.43 4.25
CA GLY A 120 2.41 -3.66 5.50
C GLY A 120 3.40 -2.51 5.47
N GLY A 121 4.60 -2.74 4.94
CA GLY A 121 5.61 -1.70 4.76
C GLY A 121 5.15 -0.59 3.81
N ILE A 122 4.55 -0.96 2.68
CA ILE A 122 3.95 0.01 1.73
C ILE A 122 2.76 0.75 2.36
N TYR A 123 1.91 0.06 3.11
CA TYR A 123 0.82 0.71 3.83
C TYR A 123 1.35 1.76 4.80
N GLU A 124 2.35 1.42 5.61
CA GLU A 124 2.93 2.29 6.64
C GLU A 124 3.65 3.50 6.04
N THR A 125 4.44 3.31 4.98
CA THR A 125 5.34 4.35 4.46
C THR A 125 4.80 5.13 3.28
N TYR A 126 3.87 4.55 2.52
CA TYR A 126 3.31 5.18 1.34
C TYR A 126 1.83 5.55 1.52
N HIS A 127 0.99 4.59 1.91
CA HIS A 127 -0.45 4.85 2.04
C HIS A 127 -0.76 5.84 3.17
N LEU A 128 -0.10 5.68 4.34
CA LEU A 128 -0.28 6.55 5.50
C LEU A 128 0.50 7.87 5.42
N ASP A 129 1.32 8.09 4.39
CA ASP A 129 2.09 9.34 4.26
C ASP A 129 1.14 10.55 4.28
N PRO A 130 1.24 11.42 5.31
CA PRO A 130 0.36 12.57 5.45
C PRO A 130 0.66 13.68 4.42
N THR A 131 1.83 13.65 3.78
CA THR A 131 2.22 14.66 2.79
C THR A 131 1.60 14.41 1.42
N ARG A 132 1.10 13.20 1.17
CA ARG A 132 0.43 12.86 -0.08
C ARG A 132 -0.98 13.43 -0.10
N GLN A 133 -1.20 14.40 -0.95
CA GLN A 133 -2.50 14.99 -1.23
C GLN A 133 -2.79 14.98 -2.73
N LEU A 134 -4.06 14.81 -3.07
CA LEU A 134 -4.59 14.95 -4.41
C LEU A 134 -5.00 16.40 -4.64
N GLU A 135 -4.81 16.91 -5.84
CA GLU A 135 -5.07 18.30 -6.17
C GLU A 135 -5.71 18.43 -7.57
N HIS A 136 -6.02 19.64 -7.98
CA HIS A 136 -6.63 20.00 -9.27
C HIS A 136 -8.05 19.41 -9.43
N GLN A 137 -8.22 18.31 -10.13
CA GLN A 137 -9.49 17.65 -10.41
C GLN A 137 -9.52 16.29 -9.74
N VAL A 138 -10.38 16.13 -8.73
CA VAL A 138 -10.48 14.90 -7.93
C VAL A 138 -11.87 14.31 -8.02
N GLU A 139 -11.98 13.05 -8.42
CA GLU A 139 -13.22 12.28 -8.33
C GLU A 139 -13.25 11.48 -7.01
N ALA A 140 -14.43 11.35 -6.42
CA ALA A 140 -14.66 10.48 -5.27
C ALA A 140 -15.85 9.56 -5.52
N ASP A 141 -15.71 8.32 -5.08
CA ASP A 141 -16.75 7.29 -5.19
C ASP A 141 -16.54 6.20 -4.14
N GLU A 142 -17.56 5.41 -3.84
CA GLU A 142 -17.46 4.25 -2.98
C GLU A 142 -17.73 2.95 -3.73
N CYS A 143 -17.00 1.91 -3.34
CA CYS A 143 -17.35 0.57 -3.75
C CYS A 143 -17.39 -0.41 -2.56
N TYR A 144 -18.05 -1.55 -2.77
CA TYR A 144 -18.18 -2.60 -1.76
C TYR A 144 -17.44 -3.84 -2.23
N GLN A 145 -16.34 -4.17 -1.55
CA GLN A 145 -15.47 -5.27 -1.94
C GLN A 145 -15.76 -6.53 -1.13
N SER A 146 -15.95 -7.65 -1.81
CA SER A 146 -16.11 -8.94 -1.13
C SER A 146 -14.83 -9.34 -0.42
N ALA A 147 -14.88 -9.51 0.90
CA ALA A 147 -13.79 -9.97 1.73
C ALA A 147 -14.31 -10.91 2.83
N GLY A 148 -13.64 -12.05 3.01
CA GLY A 148 -14.07 -13.11 3.91
C GLY A 148 -13.36 -13.11 5.26
N SER A 149 -13.58 -14.19 6.02
CA SER A 149 -12.95 -14.42 7.32
C SER A 149 -11.74 -15.35 7.23
N LYS A 150 -11.11 -15.51 6.07
CA LYS A 150 -9.93 -16.36 5.86
C LYS A 150 -8.80 -15.91 6.78
N GLY A 151 -8.22 -16.84 7.54
CA GLY A 151 -7.10 -16.55 8.46
C GLY A 151 -7.50 -15.93 9.81
N LEU A 152 -8.78 -15.73 10.08
CA LEU A 152 -9.26 -15.41 11.43
C LEU A 152 -9.33 -16.66 12.30
N PRO A 153 -9.09 -16.57 13.63
CA PRO A 153 -9.26 -17.70 14.56
C PRO A 153 -10.66 -18.31 14.42
N ARG A 154 -10.77 -19.61 14.73
CA ARG A 154 -12.04 -20.35 14.59
C ARG A 154 -13.06 -20.05 15.68
N ASP A 155 -12.66 -19.37 16.73
CA ASP A 155 -13.42 -19.12 17.93
C ASP A 155 -14.34 -17.89 17.82
N VAL A 156 -15.52 -18.02 18.39
CA VAL A 156 -16.56 -17.05 18.73
C VAL A 156 -17.18 -16.26 17.56
N GLU A 157 -16.42 -15.61 16.70
CA GLU A 157 -17.01 -14.75 15.62
C GLU A 157 -17.51 -15.52 14.40
N ARG A 158 -17.15 -16.81 14.25
CA ARG A 158 -17.61 -17.64 13.13
C ARG A 158 -18.96 -18.32 13.37
N HIS A 159 -19.36 -18.52 14.62
CA HIS A 159 -20.61 -19.18 14.95
C HIS A 159 -21.83 -18.30 14.71
N ASP A 160 -21.67 -16.98 14.76
CA ASP A 160 -22.76 -16.02 14.56
C ASP A 160 -22.93 -15.56 13.10
N ARG A 161 -22.07 -16.00 12.19
CA ARG A 161 -22.22 -15.70 10.77
C ARG A 161 -23.03 -16.76 10.06
N ALA A 162 -24.14 -16.32 9.47
CA ALA A 162 -24.86 -17.15 8.50
C ALA A 162 -23.89 -17.65 7.40
N PRO A 163 -23.96 -18.95 7.01
CA PRO A 163 -23.13 -19.47 5.94
C PRO A 163 -23.27 -18.62 4.69
N ARG A 164 -22.15 -18.32 4.03
CA ARG A 164 -22.15 -17.56 2.79
C ARG A 164 -23.00 -18.28 1.75
N GLN A 165 -24.16 -17.77 1.44
CA GLN A 165 -25.01 -18.33 0.37
C GLN A 165 -24.43 -17.88 -0.97
N ARG A 166 -23.77 -18.81 -1.67
CA ARG A 166 -23.29 -18.57 -3.04
C ARG A 166 -24.49 -18.26 -3.93
N GLY A 167 -24.43 -17.14 -4.66
CA GLY A 167 -25.45 -16.75 -5.63
C GLY A 167 -26.53 -15.80 -5.14
N LEU A 168 -26.71 -15.62 -3.83
CA LEU A 168 -27.61 -14.61 -3.28
C LEU A 168 -26.82 -13.35 -2.91
N GLN A 169 -26.42 -12.57 -3.91
CA GLN A 169 -25.90 -11.22 -3.67
C GLN A 169 -27.08 -10.27 -3.49
N LEU A 170 -27.23 -9.74 -2.29
CA LEU A 170 -28.12 -8.60 -2.05
C LEU A 170 -27.56 -7.42 -2.87
N ARG A 171 -28.38 -6.87 -3.76
CA ARG A 171 -28.07 -5.62 -4.47
C ARG A 171 -28.18 -4.46 -3.48
N GLY A 172 -27.28 -3.47 -3.58
CA GLY A 172 -27.31 -2.28 -2.75
C GLY A 172 -26.13 -2.18 -1.79
N ARG A 173 -26.22 -1.24 -0.85
CA ARG A 173 -25.20 -0.95 0.15
C ARG A 173 -24.98 -2.16 1.05
N ALA A 174 -23.72 -2.51 1.25
CA ALA A 174 -23.31 -3.63 2.08
C ALA A 174 -22.45 -3.14 3.25
N THR A 175 -22.19 -4.03 4.22
CA THR A 175 -21.36 -3.74 5.39
C THR A 175 -20.25 -4.76 5.54
N ALA A 176 -19.25 -4.44 6.37
CA ALA A 176 -18.19 -5.38 6.72
C ALA A 176 -18.74 -6.66 7.37
N GLU A 177 -19.83 -6.55 8.15
CA GLU A 177 -20.52 -7.70 8.77
C GLU A 177 -21.09 -8.67 7.73
N LEU A 178 -21.57 -8.15 6.61
CA LEU A 178 -22.01 -8.94 5.47
C LEU A 178 -20.87 -9.47 4.60
N GLY A 179 -19.62 -9.29 5.01
CA GLY A 179 -18.45 -9.70 4.24
C GLY A 179 -18.16 -8.82 3.01
N ARG A 180 -18.67 -7.59 3.00
CA ARG A 180 -18.49 -6.61 1.93
C ARG A 180 -18.16 -5.23 2.51
N PRO A 181 -16.95 -5.04 3.08
CA PRO A 181 -16.53 -3.75 3.59
C PRO A 181 -16.56 -2.67 2.50
N PRO A 182 -16.99 -1.45 2.82
CA PRO A 182 -16.95 -0.32 1.91
C PRO A 182 -15.51 0.18 1.74
N LEU A 183 -15.22 0.68 0.55
CA LEU A 183 -13.99 1.39 0.21
C LEU A 183 -14.36 2.79 -0.27
N LEU A 184 -13.61 3.79 0.17
CA LEU A 184 -13.59 5.12 -0.43
C LEU A 184 -12.45 5.17 -1.44
N GLY A 185 -12.72 5.66 -2.65
CA GLY A 185 -11.75 5.96 -3.65
C GLY A 185 -11.72 7.44 -3.96
N LEU A 186 -10.53 7.99 -4.02
CA LEU A 186 -10.25 9.33 -4.49
C LEU A 186 -9.27 9.20 -5.65
N VAL A 187 -9.54 9.85 -6.78
CA VAL A 187 -8.64 9.86 -7.92
C VAL A 187 -8.43 11.27 -8.45
N GLN A 188 -7.19 11.70 -8.48
CA GLN A 188 -6.79 12.90 -9.22
C GLN A 188 -6.72 12.55 -10.70
N ARG A 189 -7.47 13.26 -11.52
CA ARG A 189 -7.44 13.08 -12.97
C ARG A 189 -6.08 13.48 -13.53
N ARG A 190 -5.64 12.79 -14.56
CA ARG A 190 -4.49 13.25 -15.36
C ARG A 190 -4.86 14.54 -16.08
N ASP A 191 -4.00 15.55 -16.01
CA ASP A 191 -4.13 16.72 -16.89
C ASP A 191 -3.85 16.29 -18.33
N LYS A 192 -4.87 16.37 -19.18
CA LYS A 192 -4.75 16.02 -20.60
C LYS A 192 -4.09 17.12 -21.42
N ALA A 193 -4.03 18.34 -20.89
CA ALA A 193 -3.39 19.47 -21.56
C ALA A 193 -1.86 19.43 -21.38
N ASP A 194 -1.37 18.75 -20.35
CA ASP A 194 0.05 18.54 -20.09
C ASP A 194 0.47 17.11 -20.50
N PRO A 195 1.23 16.96 -21.62
CA PRO A 195 1.74 15.66 -22.06
C PRO A 195 2.61 14.95 -21.01
N ASP A 196 3.29 15.74 -20.18
CA ASP A 196 4.22 15.25 -19.13
C ASP A 196 3.52 15.06 -17.77
N ALA A 197 2.22 15.39 -17.67
CA ALA A 197 1.46 15.19 -16.45
C ALA A 197 1.52 13.74 -15.99
N PRO A 198 1.73 13.50 -14.69
CA PRO A 198 1.72 12.15 -14.14
C PRO A 198 0.40 11.43 -14.45
N ALA A 199 0.44 10.12 -14.50
CA ALA A 199 -0.77 9.29 -14.58
C ALA A 199 -1.71 9.65 -13.42
N ALA A 200 -3.01 9.37 -13.61
CA ALA A 200 -4.00 9.56 -12.54
C ALA A 200 -3.52 8.96 -11.22
N GLN A 201 -3.48 9.79 -10.18
CA GLN A 201 -3.06 9.37 -8.84
C GLN A 201 -4.28 8.96 -8.04
N VAL A 202 -4.21 7.85 -7.34
CA VAL A 202 -5.31 7.34 -6.53
C VAL A 202 -4.96 7.27 -5.05
N TYR A 203 -5.98 7.42 -4.21
CA TYR A 203 -5.96 7.09 -2.80
C TYR A 203 -7.19 6.22 -2.48
N LEU A 204 -6.98 5.05 -1.87
CA LEU A 204 -8.03 4.05 -1.65
C LEU A 204 -8.07 3.64 -0.18
N GLU A 205 -9.16 3.90 0.53
CA GLU A 205 -9.30 3.60 1.95
C GLU A 205 -10.40 2.57 2.21
N VAL A 206 -10.10 1.57 3.03
CA VAL A 206 -11.09 0.60 3.50
C VAL A 206 -11.80 1.18 4.72
N LEU A 207 -13.09 1.45 4.58
CA LEU A 207 -13.89 2.11 5.60
C LEU A 207 -14.55 1.10 6.57
N GLU A 208 -14.83 1.56 7.77
CA GLU A 208 -15.74 0.86 8.70
C GLU A 208 -17.20 1.03 8.28
N ASN A 209 -17.55 2.22 7.81
CA ASN A 209 -18.88 2.58 7.34
C ASN A 209 -18.84 3.78 6.39
N VAL A 210 -19.93 3.99 5.65
CA VAL A 210 -20.11 5.12 4.73
C VAL A 210 -20.93 6.20 5.44
N ARG A 211 -20.28 6.96 6.34
CA ARG A 211 -20.87 8.10 7.05
C ARG A 211 -20.01 9.34 6.85
N THR A 212 -20.65 10.52 6.84
CA THR A 212 -19.92 11.80 6.75
C THR A 212 -18.81 11.92 7.79
N ALA A 213 -19.05 11.50 9.04
CA ALA A 213 -18.05 11.53 10.12
C ALA A 213 -16.82 10.65 9.86
N THR A 214 -16.97 9.59 9.06
CA THR A 214 -15.87 8.70 8.67
C THR A 214 -15.11 9.24 7.45
N ILE A 215 -15.84 9.77 6.47
CA ILE A 215 -15.27 10.18 5.15
C ILE A 215 -14.65 11.57 5.22
N LYS A 216 -15.29 12.51 5.91
CA LYS A 216 -14.85 13.91 5.99
C LYS A 216 -13.39 14.09 6.41
N PRO A 217 -12.87 13.48 7.49
CA PRO A 217 -11.47 13.63 7.88
C PRO A 217 -10.50 13.05 6.84
N ILE A 218 -10.88 11.98 6.12
CA ILE A 218 -10.07 11.38 5.08
C ILE A 218 -9.93 12.34 3.90
N ILE A 219 -11.05 12.87 3.40
CA ILE A 219 -11.04 13.84 2.30
C ILE A 219 -10.25 15.08 2.68
N ALA A 220 -10.46 15.64 3.89
CA ALA A 220 -9.73 16.81 4.36
C ALA A 220 -8.21 16.58 4.46
N ALA A 221 -7.78 15.36 4.79
CA ALA A 221 -6.37 15.02 4.86
C ALA A 221 -5.73 14.75 3.48
N LYS A 222 -6.50 14.19 2.55
CA LYS A 222 -5.98 13.64 1.29
C LYS A 222 -6.30 14.47 0.04
N VAL A 223 -7.16 15.47 0.14
CA VAL A 223 -7.50 16.39 -0.95
C VAL A 223 -7.14 17.81 -0.57
N LYS A 224 -6.37 18.47 -1.39
CA LYS A 224 -5.96 19.87 -1.20
C LYS A 224 -7.16 20.81 -1.31
N GLY A 225 -7.29 21.74 -0.37
CA GLY A 225 -8.36 22.75 -0.41
C GLY A 225 -8.37 23.53 -1.72
N GLY A 226 -9.58 23.84 -2.21
CA GLY A 226 -9.78 24.53 -3.48
C GLY A 226 -9.73 23.66 -4.73
N ALA A 227 -9.52 22.34 -4.60
CA ALA A 227 -9.63 21.42 -5.74
C ALA A 227 -11.05 21.38 -6.30
N GLN A 228 -11.19 21.12 -7.61
CA GLN A 228 -12.46 20.72 -8.21
C GLN A 228 -12.78 19.31 -7.77
N PHE A 229 -13.92 19.12 -7.14
CA PHE A 229 -14.29 17.85 -6.52
C PHE A 229 -15.55 17.28 -7.17
N PHE A 230 -15.46 16.07 -7.70
CA PHE A 230 -16.52 15.43 -8.47
C PHE A 230 -17.03 14.19 -7.75
N THR A 231 -18.35 14.11 -7.55
CA THR A 231 -19.01 12.94 -6.95
C THR A 231 -20.29 12.60 -7.71
N ASP A 232 -20.90 11.46 -7.33
CA ASP A 232 -22.32 11.24 -7.60
C ASP A 232 -23.21 12.14 -6.71
N GLU A 233 -24.51 12.00 -6.84
CA GLU A 233 -25.54 12.76 -6.10
C GLU A 233 -25.67 12.37 -4.61
N TYR A 234 -24.75 11.58 -4.07
CA TYR A 234 -24.89 11.05 -2.71
C TYR A 234 -24.65 12.12 -1.64
N ASN A 235 -25.68 12.35 -0.81
CA ASN A 235 -25.73 13.43 0.18
C ASN A 235 -24.60 13.47 1.21
N ILE A 236 -23.82 12.40 1.38
CA ILE A 236 -22.70 12.37 2.32
C ILE A 236 -21.59 13.36 1.97
N TYR A 237 -21.55 13.87 0.74
CA TYR A 237 -20.53 14.79 0.24
C TYR A 237 -20.89 16.26 0.36
N HIS A 238 -22.09 16.65 0.84
CA HIS A 238 -22.48 18.07 0.96
C HIS A 238 -21.50 18.92 1.78
N PHE A 239 -20.77 18.31 2.73
CA PHE A 239 -19.75 19.03 3.49
C PHE A 239 -18.58 19.53 2.65
N THR A 240 -18.39 19.02 1.45
CA THR A 240 -17.28 19.39 0.56
C THR A 240 -17.49 20.76 -0.07
N GLU A 241 -18.73 21.22 -0.21
CA GLU A 241 -19.08 22.53 -0.82
C GLU A 241 -18.42 23.73 -0.15
N ALA A 242 -18.08 23.60 1.13
CA ALA A 242 -17.42 24.67 1.89
C ALA A 242 -15.93 24.86 1.55
N ASN A 243 -15.25 23.83 1.06
CA ASN A 243 -13.80 23.82 0.90
C ASN A 243 -13.32 23.49 -0.52
N TYR A 244 -14.23 23.03 -1.40
CA TYR A 244 -13.92 22.54 -2.75
C TYR A 244 -14.92 23.13 -3.76
N ASP A 245 -14.53 23.24 -5.04
CA ASP A 245 -15.45 23.47 -6.16
C ASP A 245 -16.16 22.12 -6.43
N HIS A 246 -17.20 21.84 -5.63
CA HIS A 246 -17.90 20.56 -5.65
C HIS A 246 -19.00 20.56 -6.74
N ARG A 247 -18.90 19.57 -7.64
CA ARG A 247 -19.85 19.33 -8.72
C ARG A 247 -20.28 17.87 -8.75
N THR A 248 -21.55 17.63 -8.97
CA THR A 248 -22.15 16.28 -8.94
C THR A 248 -22.70 15.88 -10.29
N VAL A 249 -22.72 14.56 -10.55
CA VAL A 249 -23.51 13.95 -11.64
C VAL A 249 -24.70 13.20 -11.06
N ASN A 250 -25.82 13.21 -11.77
CA ASN A 250 -27.04 12.52 -11.31
C ASN A 250 -27.26 11.23 -12.09
N HIS A 251 -26.70 10.15 -11.57
CA HIS A 251 -26.85 8.80 -12.13
C HIS A 251 -28.30 8.33 -12.11
N GLY A 252 -29.09 8.75 -11.08
CA GLY A 252 -30.51 8.42 -10.98
C GLY A 252 -31.35 9.02 -12.11
N ALA A 253 -30.92 10.16 -12.65
CA ALA A 253 -31.52 10.79 -13.83
C ALA A 253 -30.89 10.33 -15.16
N GLY A 254 -29.95 9.38 -15.13
CA GLY A 254 -29.24 8.91 -16.32
C GLY A 254 -28.09 9.82 -16.79
N GLU A 255 -27.68 10.79 -15.96
CA GLU A 255 -26.56 11.67 -16.27
C GLU A 255 -25.25 11.02 -15.77
N TYR A 256 -24.46 10.47 -16.68
CA TYR A 256 -23.14 9.87 -16.37
C TYR A 256 -21.98 10.83 -16.59
N ALA A 257 -22.20 11.86 -17.42
CA ALA A 257 -21.24 12.93 -17.66
C ALA A 257 -21.96 14.14 -18.25
N ARG A 258 -21.47 15.34 -17.92
CA ARG A 258 -21.88 16.58 -18.57
C ARG A 258 -20.69 17.52 -18.76
N ARG A 259 -20.85 18.50 -19.63
CA ARG A 259 -19.92 19.62 -19.78
C ARG A 259 -20.57 20.88 -19.26
N ASP A 260 -19.98 21.47 -18.23
CA ASP A 260 -20.44 22.74 -17.68
C ASP A 260 -20.09 23.93 -18.60
N PRO A 261 -20.73 25.10 -18.41
CA PRO A 261 -20.50 26.29 -19.27
C PRO A 261 -19.06 26.80 -19.27
N ASP A 262 -18.29 26.53 -18.21
CA ASP A 262 -16.86 26.84 -18.09
C ASP A 262 -15.96 25.86 -18.84
N GLY A 263 -16.53 24.86 -19.51
CA GLY A 263 -15.81 23.82 -20.23
C GLY A 263 -15.40 22.60 -19.40
N THR A 264 -15.66 22.62 -18.09
CA THR A 264 -15.32 21.51 -17.19
C THR A 264 -16.16 20.28 -17.51
N CYS A 265 -15.49 19.11 -17.64
CA CYS A 265 -16.17 17.80 -17.73
C CYS A 265 -16.45 17.26 -16.35
N VAL A 266 -17.73 17.15 -15.98
CA VAL A 266 -18.19 16.59 -14.70
C VAL A 266 -18.56 15.12 -14.92
N HIS A 267 -17.88 14.21 -14.25
CA HIS A 267 -18.12 12.75 -14.28
C HIS A 267 -17.35 12.06 -13.17
N CYS A 268 -17.62 10.76 -12.91
CA CYS A 268 -16.86 9.89 -12.01
C CYS A 268 -16.30 8.63 -12.71
N ASN A 269 -16.19 8.66 -14.04
CA ASN A 269 -15.81 7.49 -14.86
C ASN A 269 -14.38 7.02 -14.62
N THR A 270 -13.48 7.91 -14.16
CA THR A 270 -12.10 7.51 -13.84
C THR A 270 -12.10 6.56 -12.65
N MET A 271 -12.90 6.85 -11.62
CA MET A 271 -13.05 5.94 -10.46
C MET A 271 -13.63 4.58 -10.85
N GLU A 272 -14.59 4.51 -11.77
CA GLU A 272 -15.12 3.23 -12.26
C GLU A 272 -14.02 2.36 -12.88
N GLY A 273 -13.12 2.96 -13.64
CA GLY A 273 -11.93 2.29 -14.19
C GLY A 273 -10.98 1.78 -13.09
N ILE A 274 -10.77 2.57 -12.03
CA ILE A 274 -9.97 2.19 -10.87
C ILE A 274 -10.59 0.99 -10.14
N TRP A 275 -11.92 1.01 -9.92
CA TRP A 275 -12.63 -0.11 -9.29
C TRP A 275 -12.54 -1.40 -10.10
N SER A 276 -12.64 -1.32 -11.42
CA SER A 276 -12.45 -2.48 -12.30
C SER A 276 -11.04 -3.05 -12.16
N GLY A 277 -10.02 -2.20 -12.21
CA GLY A 277 -8.62 -2.61 -12.03
C GLY A 277 -8.35 -3.22 -10.65
N LEU A 278 -8.92 -2.64 -9.58
CA LEU A 278 -8.79 -3.16 -8.22
C LEU A 278 -9.45 -4.55 -8.10
N ARG A 279 -10.66 -4.74 -8.63
CA ARG A 279 -11.35 -6.04 -8.57
C ARG A 279 -10.53 -7.12 -9.27
N ASN A 280 -10.04 -6.86 -10.48
CA ASN A 280 -9.18 -7.79 -11.22
C ASN A 280 -7.91 -8.14 -10.43
N PHE A 281 -7.29 -7.16 -9.77
CA PHE A 281 -6.14 -7.40 -8.91
C PHE A 281 -6.48 -8.27 -7.69
N LEU A 282 -7.61 -7.98 -7.03
CA LEU A 282 -8.03 -8.71 -5.82
C LEU A 282 -8.49 -10.14 -6.13
N ASP A 283 -9.12 -10.38 -7.28
CA ASP A 283 -9.59 -11.71 -7.71
C ASP A 283 -8.44 -12.69 -7.90
N HIS A 284 -7.26 -12.20 -8.27
CA HIS A 284 -6.05 -13.02 -8.40
C HIS A 284 -5.65 -13.73 -7.08
N PHE A 285 -6.01 -13.19 -5.94
CA PHE A 285 -5.75 -13.80 -4.62
C PHE A 285 -6.75 -14.89 -4.22
N ARG A 286 -7.76 -15.20 -5.07
CA ARG A 286 -8.77 -16.24 -4.83
C ARG A 286 -9.47 -16.12 -3.46
N GLY A 287 -9.73 -14.90 -3.05
CA GLY A 287 -10.38 -14.55 -1.78
C GLY A 287 -9.42 -13.90 -0.79
N ILE A 288 -9.86 -12.79 -0.24
CA ILE A 288 -9.10 -11.96 0.70
C ILE A 288 -9.83 -11.93 2.03
N SER A 289 -9.08 -11.98 3.12
CA SER A 289 -9.60 -11.71 4.45
C SER A 289 -9.83 -10.22 4.65
N GLN A 290 -10.94 -9.84 5.29
CA GLN A 290 -11.19 -8.46 5.70
C GLN A 290 -10.01 -7.87 6.48
N ARG A 291 -9.35 -8.70 7.30
CA ARG A 291 -8.18 -8.33 8.08
C ARG A 291 -7.03 -7.79 7.23
N PHE A 292 -6.85 -8.30 6.02
CA PHE A 292 -5.72 -7.96 5.14
C PHE A 292 -6.14 -7.13 3.93
N LEU A 293 -7.42 -6.80 3.79
CA LEU A 293 -7.94 -6.11 2.61
C LEU A 293 -7.24 -4.75 2.41
N HIS A 294 -7.10 -3.95 3.47
CA HIS A 294 -6.46 -2.64 3.40
C HIS A 294 -5.00 -2.72 2.92
N LEU A 295 -4.26 -3.78 3.31
CA LEU A 295 -2.89 -4.00 2.83
C LEU A 295 -2.84 -4.27 1.33
N ARG A 296 -3.76 -5.10 0.81
CA ARG A 296 -3.85 -5.39 -0.62
C ARG A 296 -4.29 -4.17 -1.42
N VAL A 297 -5.20 -3.38 -0.87
CA VAL A 297 -5.64 -2.10 -1.44
C VAL A 297 -4.46 -1.11 -1.53
N ALA A 298 -3.67 -0.96 -0.46
CA ALA A 298 -2.47 -0.12 -0.48
C ALA A 298 -1.41 -0.60 -1.49
N ARG A 299 -1.21 -1.92 -1.65
CA ARG A 299 -0.35 -2.46 -2.71
C ARG A 299 -0.87 -2.11 -4.09
N TYR A 300 -2.18 -2.25 -4.34
CA TYR A 300 -2.76 -1.85 -5.62
C TYR A 300 -2.57 -0.36 -5.87
N GLU A 301 -2.88 0.49 -4.89
CA GLU A 301 -2.68 1.95 -4.94
C GLU A 301 -1.24 2.30 -5.31
N PHE A 302 -0.26 1.73 -4.58
CA PHE A 302 1.16 1.94 -4.85
C PHE A 302 1.55 1.55 -6.28
N LEU A 303 1.18 0.35 -6.72
CA LEU A 303 1.51 -0.14 -8.06
C LEU A 303 0.79 0.62 -9.18
N HIS A 304 -0.43 1.11 -8.93
CA HIS A 304 -1.17 1.96 -9.86
C HIS A 304 -0.47 3.31 -10.02
N ASN A 305 -0.18 3.97 -8.92
CA ASN A 305 0.40 5.32 -8.89
C ASN A 305 1.82 5.37 -9.50
N HIS A 306 2.54 4.26 -9.47
CA HIS A 306 3.87 4.13 -10.08
C HIS A 306 3.84 3.36 -11.43
N GLY A 307 2.66 3.07 -11.97
CA GLY A 307 2.51 2.31 -13.22
C GLY A 307 3.03 3.01 -14.48
N HIS A 308 3.28 4.32 -14.41
CA HIS A 308 3.91 5.11 -15.47
C HIS A 308 5.43 4.98 -15.50
N LEU A 309 6.04 4.50 -14.42
CA LEU A 309 7.49 4.30 -14.33
C LEU A 309 7.90 2.99 -14.99
N TYR A 310 9.16 2.91 -15.40
CA TYR A 310 9.75 1.62 -15.78
C TYR A 310 9.77 0.67 -14.59
N TRP A 311 9.70 -0.62 -14.86
CA TRP A 311 9.63 -1.66 -13.82
C TRP A 311 10.71 -1.54 -12.74
N HIS A 312 11.96 -1.28 -13.13
CA HIS A 312 13.08 -1.13 -12.19
C HIS A 312 12.96 0.13 -11.32
N GLN A 313 12.41 1.22 -11.84
CA GLN A 313 12.19 2.45 -11.07
C GLN A 313 11.14 2.23 -9.97
N THR A 314 10.01 1.60 -10.31
CA THR A 314 8.99 1.20 -9.33
C THR A 314 9.57 0.25 -8.27
N PHE A 315 10.44 -0.68 -8.68
CA PHE A 315 11.14 -1.60 -7.78
C PHE A 315 12.03 -0.85 -6.77
N GLU A 316 12.80 0.11 -7.22
CA GLU A 316 13.64 0.92 -6.33
C GLU A 316 12.83 1.83 -5.41
N VAL A 317 11.73 2.41 -5.89
CA VAL A 317 10.80 3.18 -5.03
C VAL A 317 10.23 2.28 -3.94
N ALA A 318 9.77 1.08 -4.29
CA ALA A 318 9.29 0.11 -3.32
C ALA A 318 10.37 -0.23 -2.28
N LEU A 319 11.61 -0.52 -2.71
CA LEU A 319 12.71 -0.81 -1.79
C LEU A 319 12.98 0.34 -0.82
N ARG A 320 12.98 1.60 -1.28
CA ARG A 320 13.19 2.76 -0.41
C ARG A 320 12.08 2.86 0.64
N CYS A 321 10.82 2.68 0.27
CA CYS A 321 9.72 2.58 1.22
C CYS A 321 9.95 1.46 2.25
N LEU A 322 10.34 0.27 1.81
CA LEU A 322 10.55 -0.90 2.66
C LEU A 322 11.76 -0.76 3.60
N PHE A 323 12.79 -0.03 3.19
CA PHE A 323 13.94 0.29 4.05
C PHE A 323 13.67 1.42 5.04
N SER A 324 12.64 2.23 4.86
CA SER A 324 12.31 3.34 5.75
C SER A 324 11.43 2.96 6.94
N THR A 325 11.01 1.70 7.02
CA THR A 325 10.19 1.18 8.14
C THR A 325 10.73 -0.13 8.70
N THR A 326 10.50 -0.34 9.99
CA THR A 326 10.74 -1.62 10.68
C THR A 326 9.62 -2.63 10.44
N GLY A 327 8.48 -2.21 9.88
CA GLY A 327 7.30 -3.05 9.70
C GLY A 327 6.50 -3.26 11.00
N ASP A 328 6.55 -2.30 11.92
CA ASP A 328 5.88 -2.39 13.22
C ASP A 328 4.36 -2.49 13.08
N TYR A 329 3.78 -1.82 12.09
CA TYR A 329 2.35 -1.95 11.79
C TYR A 329 1.95 -3.40 11.50
N TRP A 330 2.70 -4.11 10.64
CA TRP A 330 2.44 -5.52 10.35
C TRP A 330 2.64 -6.38 11.59
N ARG A 331 3.70 -6.19 12.37
CA ARG A 331 3.98 -6.93 13.59
C ARG A 331 2.86 -6.73 14.61
N TRP A 332 2.47 -5.47 14.84
CA TRP A 332 1.34 -5.14 15.72
C TRP A 332 0.05 -5.82 15.25
N MET A 333 -0.30 -5.71 13.96
CA MET A 333 -1.50 -6.32 13.40
C MET A 333 -1.47 -7.86 13.51
N ALA A 334 -0.31 -8.48 13.32
CA ALA A 334 -0.16 -9.92 13.44
C ALA A 334 -0.49 -10.43 14.85
N HIS A 335 -0.15 -9.65 15.89
CA HIS A 335 -0.41 -10.00 17.29
C HIS A 335 -1.85 -9.67 17.72
N GLN A 336 -2.37 -8.50 17.35
CA GLN A 336 -3.68 -8.01 17.85
C GLN A 336 -4.90 -8.61 17.12
N HIS A 337 -4.71 -9.31 16.02
CA HIS A 337 -5.80 -9.81 15.17
C HIS A 337 -6.78 -8.72 14.67
N ARG A 338 -6.42 -7.45 14.77
CA ARG A 338 -7.26 -6.30 14.40
C ARG A 338 -6.49 -5.34 13.50
N ARG A 339 -7.24 -4.57 12.71
CA ARG A 339 -6.73 -3.40 11.99
C ARG A 339 -6.43 -2.28 12.99
N MET A 340 -5.40 -1.48 12.76
CA MET A 340 -5.16 -0.24 13.53
C MET A 340 -6.35 0.71 13.35
N PRO A 341 -6.89 1.30 14.41
CA PRO A 341 -7.94 2.32 14.28
C PRO A 341 -7.45 3.49 13.41
N LEU A 342 -8.27 3.92 12.45
CA LEU A 342 -7.99 5.05 11.56
C LEU A 342 -7.61 6.34 12.32
N THR A 343 -8.19 6.54 13.50
CA THR A 343 -7.91 7.71 14.37
C THR A 343 -6.44 7.80 14.80
N LEU A 344 -5.67 6.73 14.76
CA LEU A 344 -4.24 6.74 15.04
C LEU A 344 -3.39 7.07 13.81
N CYS A 345 -3.95 6.92 12.60
CA CYS A 345 -3.25 7.18 11.35
C CYS A 345 -3.30 8.67 10.94
N TYR A 346 -4.23 9.44 11.48
CA TYR A 346 -4.44 10.86 11.13
C TYR A 346 -4.17 11.84 12.30
N ARG A 347 -3.43 11.40 13.32
CA ARG A 347 -2.96 12.26 14.42
C ARG A 347 -1.58 12.85 14.14
#